data_ba430700f81db86ce12508067cca55e4
#
_entry.id   ba430700f81db86ce12508067cca55e4
#
_cell.length_a   1.000
_cell.length_b   1.000
_cell.length_c   1.000
_cell.angle_alpha   90.00
_cell.angle_beta   90.00
_cell.angle_gamma   90.00
#
_symmetry.space_group_name_H-M   'P 1'
#
loop_
_entity.id
_entity.type
_entity.pdbx_description
1 polymer ?
#
loop_
_entity_poly.entity_id
_entity_poly.type
_entity_poly.pdbx_seq_one_letter_code
_entity_poly.pdbx_strand_id
1 'polypeptide(L)'
;SELFTALETKTVDGQENPYNTILSSKFYEVQKYLTVTNHVYSPWVMLASKKWWDGLSKDEQDILMQAARNARDFERQDTREEAARALGELESKGMTVNTLTGDEVQRMREKIEPITQKVAADVGAELWNEVQQELAKVRSK
;
A
#
# COMPACT_ATOMS: atom_id res chain seq x y z
N SER A 1 -0.05 5.26 18.64
CA SER A 1 -0.77 5.96 19.74
C SER A 1 -0.69 7.47 19.59
N GLU A 2 0.46 8.01 19.27
CA GLU A 2 0.65 9.48 19.15
C GLU A 2 -0.21 10.10 18.05
N LEU A 3 -0.38 9.43 16.91
CA LEU A 3 -1.18 9.95 15.80
C LEU A 3 -2.66 10.09 16.17
N PHE A 4 -3.24 9.13 16.89
CA PHE A 4 -4.64 9.25 17.34
C PHE A 4 -4.85 10.53 18.17
N THR A 5 -3.99 10.74 19.16
CA THR A 5 -4.05 11.94 20.01
C THR A 5 -3.81 13.22 19.20
N ALA A 6 -2.89 13.21 18.25
CA ALA A 6 -2.63 14.38 17.39
C ALA A 6 -3.84 14.73 16.50
N LEU A 7 -4.58 13.74 16.01
CA LEU A 7 -5.84 13.92 15.27
C LEU A 7 -6.96 14.42 16.20
N GLU A 8 -7.10 13.83 17.38
CA GLU A 8 -8.10 14.19 18.37
C GLU A 8 -7.95 15.64 18.83
N THR A 9 -6.72 16.04 19.14
CA THR A 9 -6.37 17.41 19.59
C THR A 9 -6.25 18.42 18.44
N LYS A 10 -6.43 17.97 17.19
CA LYS A 10 -6.25 18.79 15.98
C LYS A 10 -4.86 19.39 15.84
N THR A 11 -3.85 18.72 16.37
CA THR A 11 -2.44 19.04 16.11
C THR A 11 -2.07 18.76 14.66
N VAL A 12 -2.72 17.76 14.06
CA VAL A 12 -2.74 17.49 12.62
C VAL A 12 -4.19 17.40 12.13
N ASP A 13 -4.45 17.84 10.90
CA ASP A 13 -5.81 17.90 10.33
C ASP A 13 -6.25 16.57 9.72
N GLY A 14 -5.30 15.73 9.32
CA GLY A 14 -5.57 14.44 8.68
C GLY A 14 -4.35 13.54 8.66
N GLN A 15 -4.55 12.35 8.10
CA GLN A 15 -3.53 11.32 7.96
C GLN A 15 -3.77 10.51 6.69
N GLU A 16 -2.79 9.76 6.25
CA GLU A 16 -2.94 8.73 5.23
C GLU A 16 -2.43 7.39 5.78
N ASN A 17 -3.18 6.34 5.57
CA ASN A 17 -2.85 4.98 5.98
C ASN A 17 -3.71 3.97 5.21
N PRO A 18 -3.31 2.69 5.16
CA PRO A 18 -4.16 1.60 4.71
C PRO A 18 -5.44 1.49 5.56
N TYR A 19 -6.54 1.02 4.96
CA TYR A 19 -7.83 0.89 5.65
C TYR A 19 -7.75 0.08 6.94
N ASN A 20 -6.98 -1.01 6.93
CA ASN A 20 -6.78 -1.86 8.11
C ASN A 20 -6.10 -1.11 9.25
N THR A 21 -5.16 -0.22 8.95
CA THR A 21 -4.51 0.64 9.96
C THR A 21 -5.50 1.66 10.51
N ILE A 22 -6.32 2.28 9.66
CA ILE A 22 -7.37 3.22 10.08
C ILE A 22 -8.36 2.52 11.02
N LEU A 23 -8.76 1.28 10.68
CA LEU A 23 -9.69 0.49 11.46
C LEU A 23 -9.08 0.05 12.81
N SER A 24 -7.91 -0.59 12.78
CA SER A 24 -7.26 -1.12 13.98
C SER A 24 -6.79 -0.03 14.96
N SER A 25 -6.39 1.12 14.45
CA SER A 25 -6.03 2.30 15.23
C SER A 25 -7.21 3.18 15.63
N LYS A 26 -8.44 2.80 15.23
CA LYS A 26 -9.70 3.49 15.51
C LYS A 26 -9.73 4.96 15.05
N PHE A 27 -9.02 5.30 13.99
CA PHE A 27 -9.00 6.69 13.50
C PHE A 27 -10.38 7.20 13.06
N TYR A 28 -11.33 6.29 12.77
CA TYR A 28 -12.73 6.63 12.51
C TYR A 28 -13.44 7.35 13.69
N GLU A 29 -12.92 7.25 14.91
CA GLU A 29 -13.47 7.97 16.08
C GLU A 29 -13.13 9.47 16.05
N VAL A 30 -12.01 9.83 15.39
CA VAL A 30 -11.47 11.20 15.36
C VAL A 30 -11.41 11.79 13.93
N GLN A 31 -11.76 11.00 12.90
CA GLN A 31 -11.78 11.42 11.49
C GLN A 31 -13.11 11.02 10.86
N LYS A 32 -13.82 11.99 10.27
CA LYS A 32 -15.14 11.77 9.67
C LYS A 32 -15.08 11.32 8.22
N TYR A 33 -14.08 11.76 7.48
CA TYR A 33 -13.99 11.56 6.03
C TYR A 33 -12.82 10.64 5.68
N LEU A 34 -13.05 9.77 4.69
CA LEU A 34 -12.04 8.93 4.07
C LEU A 34 -12.11 9.10 2.56
N THR A 35 -10.99 9.38 1.91
CA THR A 35 -10.91 9.44 0.45
C THR A 35 -10.08 8.29 -0.08
N VAL A 36 -10.67 7.52 -0.99
CA VAL A 36 -10.02 6.40 -1.67
C VAL A 36 -9.09 6.95 -2.75
N THR A 37 -7.82 7.10 -2.44
CA THR A 37 -6.81 7.66 -3.34
C THR A 37 -5.98 6.62 -4.05
N ASN A 38 -5.79 5.44 -3.45
CA ASN A 38 -4.90 4.37 -3.95
C ASN A 38 -3.53 4.88 -4.42
N HIS A 39 -2.95 5.80 -3.66
CA HIS A 39 -1.75 6.55 -4.04
C HIS A 39 -0.44 5.85 -3.69
N VAL A 40 -0.47 4.84 -2.83
CA VAL A 40 0.71 4.07 -2.43
C VAL A 40 0.50 2.59 -2.71
N TYR A 41 1.50 1.98 -3.36
CA TYR A 41 1.63 0.53 -3.43
C TYR A 41 2.77 0.09 -2.51
N SER A 42 2.47 -0.72 -1.51
CA SER A 42 3.42 -1.16 -0.48
C SER A 42 3.70 -2.66 -0.61
N PRO A 43 4.61 -3.06 -1.52
CA PRO A 43 4.98 -4.47 -1.64
C PRO A 43 5.82 -4.91 -0.44
N TRP A 44 5.53 -6.11 0.06
CA TRP A 44 6.33 -6.74 1.09
C TRP A 44 7.18 -7.84 0.48
N VAL A 45 8.41 -7.97 0.94
CA VAL A 45 9.34 -9.01 0.52
C VAL A 45 9.81 -9.83 1.72
N MET A 46 9.84 -11.15 1.56
CA MET A 46 10.42 -12.04 2.55
C MET A 46 11.92 -12.18 2.25
N LEU A 47 12.74 -11.82 3.22
CA LEU A 47 14.20 -11.87 3.11
C LEU A 47 14.78 -12.91 4.05
N ALA A 48 15.81 -13.62 3.57
CA ALA A 48 16.63 -14.49 4.38
C ALA A 48 18.10 -14.08 4.28
N SER A 49 18.83 -14.21 5.38
CA SER A 49 20.28 -14.00 5.34
C SER A 49 20.93 -15.00 4.37
N LYS A 50 21.73 -14.51 3.42
CA LYS A 50 22.45 -15.39 2.49
C LYS A 50 23.33 -16.40 3.21
N LYS A 51 24.05 -15.97 4.23
CA LYS A 51 24.92 -16.85 5.03
C LYS A 51 24.12 -17.99 5.71
N TRP A 52 22.95 -17.68 6.24
CA TRP A 52 22.07 -18.68 6.84
C TRP A 52 21.51 -19.62 5.78
N TRP A 53 21.02 -19.08 4.67
CA TRP A 53 20.44 -19.83 3.55
C TRP A 53 21.44 -20.82 2.93
N ASP A 54 22.69 -20.38 2.70
CA ASP A 54 23.74 -21.22 2.13
C ASP A 54 24.19 -22.34 3.08
N GLY A 55 23.90 -22.24 4.38
CA GLY A 55 24.16 -23.29 5.37
C GLY A 55 23.07 -24.37 5.44
N LEU A 56 21.96 -24.19 4.74
CA LEU A 56 20.87 -25.16 4.69
C LEU A 56 21.14 -26.23 3.62
N SER A 57 20.66 -27.44 3.88
CA SER A 57 20.59 -28.50 2.85
C SER A 57 19.60 -28.09 1.73
N LYS A 58 19.73 -28.74 0.58
CA LYS A 58 18.83 -28.51 -0.55
C LYS A 58 17.36 -28.79 -0.18
N ASP A 59 17.11 -29.84 0.57
CA ASP A 59 15.76 -30.22 1.01
C ASP A 59 15.15 -29.15 1.93
N GLU A 60 15.93 -28.60 2.88
CA GLU A 60 15.49 -27.52 3.75
C GLU A 60 15.19 -26.23 2.96
N GLN A 61 16.03 -25.89 1.99
CA GLN A 61 15.79 -24.76 1.10
C GLN A 61 14.48 -24.94 0.30
N ASP A 62 14.24 -26.13 -0.22
CA ASP A 62 13.04 -26.42 -1.01
C ASP A 62 11.77 -26.38 -0.15
N ILE A 63 11.82 -26.89 1.08
CA ILE A 63 10.71 -26.79 2.04
C ILE A 63 10.41 -25.30 2.35
N LEU A 64 11.43 -24.52 2.64
CA LEU A 64 11.27 -23.09 2.97
C LEU A 64 10.73 -22.30 1.78
N MET A 65 11.22 -22.57 0.58
CA MET A 65 10.73 -21.93 -0.65
C MET A 65 9.27 -22.27 -0.92
N GLN A 66 8.88 -23.53 -0.70
CA GLN A 66 7.47 -23.93 -0.87
C GLN A 66 6.57 -23.27 0.18
N ALA A 67 7.00 -23.24 1.44
CA ALA A 67 6.29 -22.56 2.51
C ALA A 67 6.13 -21.05 2.23
N ALA A 68 7.19 -20.40 1.75
CA ALA A 68 7.14 -18.97 1.38
C ALA A 68 6.18 -18.70 0.22
N ARG A 69 6.13 -19.58 -0.80
CA ARG A 69 5.16 -19.45 -1.90
C ARG A 69 3.73 -19.61 -1.42
N ASN A 70 3.46 -20.61 -0.58
CA ASN A 70 2.13 -20.83 -0.01
C ASN A 70 1.69 -19.64 0.85
N ALA A 71 2.59 -19.13 1.70
CA ALA A 71 2.33 -17.96 2.53
C ALA A 71 2.04 -16.71 1.68
N ARG A 72 2.83 -16.48 0.62
CA ARG A 72 2.61 -15.38 -0.32
C ARG A 72 1.22 -15.43 -0.97
N ASP A 73 0.82 -16.61 -1.45
CA ASP A 73 -0.45 -16.76 -2.17
C ASP A 73 -1.64 -16.56 -1.22
N PHE A 74 -1.54 -17.10 -0.01
CA PHE A 74 -2.51 -16.88 1.06
C PHE A 74 -2.60 -15.39 1.45
N GLU A 75 -1.46 -14.77 1.75
CA GLU A 75 -1.40 -13.37 2.18
C GLU A 75 -1.98 -12.41 1.13
N ARG A 76 -1.66 -12.61 -0.14
CA ARG A 76 -2.20 -11.79 -1.23
C ARG A 76 -3.72 -11.86 -1.36
N GLN A 77 -4.29 -13.01 -1.12
CA GLN A 77 -5.75 -13.16 -1.13
C GLN A 77 -6.36 -12.52 0.11
N ASP A 78 -5.86 -12.89 1.28
CA ASP A 78 -6.37 -12.42 2.58
C ASP A 78 -6.33 -10.90 2.71
N THR A 79 -5.19 -10.28 2.37
CA THR A 79 -5.03 -8.81 2.43
C THR A 79 -6.00 -8.08 1.52
N ARG A 80 -6.31 -8.61 0.33
CA ARG A 80 -7.30 -7.99 -0.58
C ARG A 80 -8.73 -8.09 -0.01
N GLU A 81 -9.08 -9.25 0.50
CA GLU A 81 -10.39 -9.49 1.11
C GLU A 81 -10.54 -8.63 2.38
N GLU A 82 -9.50 -8.56 3.20
CA GLU A 82 -9.47 -7.74 4.40
C GLU A 82 -9.61 -6.25 4.09
N ALA A 83 -8.89 -5.75 3.08
CA ALA A 83 -9.00 -4.34 2.67
C ALA A 83 -10.42 -3.98 2.21
N ALA A 84 -11.08 -4.89 1.47
CA ALA A 84 -12.45 -4.68 1.05
C ALA A 84 -13.43 -4.68 2.24
N ARG A 85 -13.25 -5.60 3.20
CA ARG A 85 -14.05 -5.65 4.44
C ARG A 85 -13.83 -4.41 5.30
N ALA A 86 -12.57 -3.99 5.46
CA ALA A 86 -12.22 -2.84 6.29
C ALA A 86 -12.86 -1.55 5.81
N LEU A 87 -12.94 -1.32 4.49
CA LEU A 87 -13.60 -0.15 3.93
C LEU A 87 -15.09 -0.10 4.29
N GLY A 88 -15.81 -1.21 4.10
CA GLY A 88 -17.22 -1.31 4.48
C GLY A 88 -17.46 -1.18 5.99
N GLU A 89 -16.53 -1.70 6.80
CA GLU A 89 -16.60 -1.54 8.26
C GLU A 89 -16.38 -0.09 8.69
N LEU A 90 -15.45 0.64 8.07
CA LEU A 90 -15.25 2.07 8.34
C LEU A 90 -16.48 2.90 7.99
N GLU A 91 -17.17 2.60 6.88
CA GLU A 91 -18.46 3.22 6.55
C GLU A 91 -19.52 2.91 7.63
N SER A 92 -19.61 1.66 8.08
CA SER A 92 -20.58 1.26 9.13
C SER A 92 -20.29 1.93 10.48
N LYS A 93 -19.03 2.31 10.73
CA LYS A 93 -18.62 3.08 11.91
C LYS A 93 -18.82 4.61 11.74
N GLY A 94 -19.44 5.04 10.65
CA GLY A 94 -19.87 6.42 10.43
C GLY A 94 -18.89 7.28 9.63
N MET A 95 -17.84 6.71 9.04
CA MET A 95 -17.02 7.46 8.10
C MET A 95 -17.75 7.70 6.78
N THR A 96 -17.61 8.89 6.24
CA THR A 96 -18.06 9.22 4.88
C THR A 96 -16.94 8.91 3.90
N VAL A 97 -17.15 7.89 3.07
CA VAL A 97 -16.17 7.47 2.06
C VAL A 97 -16.38 8.25 0.76
N ASN A 98 -15.30 8.86 0.26
CA ASN A 98 -15.26 9.56 -1.01
C ASN A 98 -14.41 8.77 -2.00
N THR A 99 -14.92 8.61 -3.22
CA THR A 99 -14.17 8.01 -4.33
C THR A 99 -13.84 9.11 -5.35
N LEU A 100 -12.57 9.16 -5.75
CA LEU A 100 -12.10 10.11 -6.75
C LEU A 100 -12.57 9.69 -8.15
N THR A 101 -12.95 10.66 -8.97
CA THR A 101 -13.17 10.46 -10.40
C THR A 101 -11.83 10.28 -11.14
N GLY A 102 -11.88 9.73 -12.36
CA GLY A 102 -10.67 9.62 -13.19
C GLY A 102 -10.00 10.97 -13.44
N ASP A 103 -10.79 12.03 -13.64
CA ASP A 103 -10.29 13.39 -13.87
C ASP A 103 -9.60 13.96 -12.61
N GLU A 104 -10.11 13.67 -11.43
CA GLU A 104 -9.48 14.10 -10.17
C GLU A 104 -8.15 13.38 -9.94
N VAL A 105 -8.11 12.07 -10.20
CA VAL A 105 -6.85 11.30 -10.16
C VAL A 105 -5.85 11.85 -11.18
N GLN A 106 -6.29 12.20 -12.38
CA GLN A 106 -5.42 12.77 -13.41
C GLN A 106 -4.85 14.14 -12.97
N ARG A 107 -5.69 15.02 -12.42
CA ARG A 107 -5.25 16.33 -11.88
C ARG A 107 -4.23 16.15 -10.74
N MET A 108 -4.40 15.15 -9.88
CA MET A 108 -3.42 14.83 -8.84
C MET A 108 -2.08 14.41 -9.45
N ARG A 109 -2.10 13.52 -10.46
CA ARG A 109 -0.89 13.07 -11.15
C ARG A 109 -0.12 14.23 -11.78
N GLU A 110 -0.82 15.14 -12.46
CA GLU A 110 -0.22 16.32 -13.06
C GLU A 110 0.46 17.23 -12.02
N LYS A 111 -0.14 17.35 -10.84
CA LYS A 111 0.44 18.16 -9.74
C LYS A 111 1.71 17.55 -9.16
N ILE A 112 1.82 16.22 -9.11
CA ILE A 112 3.01 15.54 -8.56
C ILE A 112 4.08 15.26 -9.62
N GLU A 113 3.79 15.45 -10.91
CA GLU A 113 4.71 15.15 -12.02
C GLU A 113 6.13 15.73 -11.82
N PRO A 114 6.32 17.00 -11.39
CA PRO A 114 7.67 17.54 -11.14
C PRO A 114 8.44 16.78 -10.05
N ILE A 115 7.74 16.26 -9.03
CA ILE A 115 8.33 15.47 -7.95
C ILE A 115 8.68 14.08 -8.48
N THR A 116 7.78 13.48 -9.26
CA THR A 116 7.96 12.18 -9.90
C THR A 116 9.21 12.15 -10.79
N GLN A 117 9.42 13.22 -11.59
CA GLN A 117 10.60 13.36 -12.45
C GLN A 117 11.91 13.47 -11.64
N LYS A 118 11.87 14.15 -10.50
CA LYS A 118 13.02 14.21 -9.59
C LYS A 118 13.37 12.84 -9.02
N VAL A 119 12.38 12.11 -8.53
CA VAL A 119 12.57 10.73 -8.02
C VAL A 119 13.07 9.79 -9.13
N ALA A 120 12.56 9.94 -10.36
CA ALA A 120 13.01 9.17 -11.52
C ALA A 120 14.52 9.34 -11.79
N ALA A 121 15.03 10.54 -11.60
CA ALA A 121 16.46 10.80 -11.74
C ALA A 121 17.30 10.11 -10.64
N ASP A 122 16.80 10.07 -9.41
CA ASP A 122 17.47 9.43 -8.27
C ASP A 122 17.47 7.89 -8.38
N VAL A 123 16.39 7.31 -8.91
CA VAL A 123 16.21 5.84 -9.09
C VAL A 123 17.02 5.32 -10.27
N GLY A 124 17.26 6.15 -11.28
CA GLY A 124 17.93 5.81 -12.53
C GLY A 124 16.95 5.59 -13.69
N ALA A 125 17.31 6.15 -14.83
CA ALA A 125 16.45 6.19 -16.01
C ALA A 125 16.07 4.82 -16.57
N GLU A 126 16.93 3.82 -16.47
CA GLU A 126 16.66 2.47 -16.98
C GLU A 126 15.50 1.81 -16.20
N LEU A 127 15.62 1.74 -14.87
CA LEU A 127 14.59 1.16 -14.02
C LEU A 127 13.28 1.96 -14.10
N TRP A 128 13.38 3.30 -14.14
CA TRP A 128 12.20 4.15 -14.30
C TRP A 128 11.45 3.85 -15.60
N ASN A 129 12.17 3.76 -16.72
CA ASN A 129 11.55 3.47 -18.02
C ASN A 129 10.92 2.07 -18.06
N GLU A 130 11.54 1.06 -17.45
CA GLU A 130 10.97 -0.28 -17.33
C GLU A 130 9.64 -0.24 -16.57
N VAL A 131 9.60 0.42 -15.42
CA VAL A 131 8.36 0.59 -14.63
C VAL A 131 7.27 1.29 -15.45
N GLN A 132 7.60 2.38 -16.17
CA GLN A 132 6.62 3.10 -17.01
C GLN A 132 6.08 2.23 -18.15
N GLN A 133 6.92 1.42 -18.77
CA GLN A 133 6.50 0.48 -19.82
C GLN A 133 5.53 -0.58 -19.28
N GLU A 134 5.81 -1.15 -18.11
CA GLU A 134 4.93 -2.14 -17.49
C GLU A 134 3.58 -1.50 -17.07
N LEU A 135 3.63 -0.30 -16.51
CA LEU A 135 2.40 0.44 -16.17
C LEU A 135 1.54 0.72 -17.42
N ALA A 136 2.17 1.10 -18.53
CA ALA A 136 1.45 1.33 -19.79
C ALA A 136 0.75 0.05 -20.31
N LYS A 137 1.41 -1.11 -20.23
CA LYS A 137 0.81 -2.41 -20.61
C LYS A 137 -0.41 -2.78 -19.75
N VAL A 138 -0.38 -2.44 -18.45
CA VAL A 138 -1.51 -2.73 -17.54
C VAL A 138 -2.68 -1.77 -17.77
N ARG A 139 -2.40 -0.50 -18.04
CA ARG A 139 -3.42 0.54 -18.26
C ARG A 139 -4.11 0.46 -19.63
N SER A 140 -3.52 -0.24 -20.59
CA SER A 140 -4.09 -0.43 -21.94
C SER A 140 -5.05 -1.62 -22.04
N LYS A 141 -5.23 -2.38 -20.97
CA LYS A 141 -6.19 -3.51 -20.86
C LYS A 141 -7.49 -3.03 -20.23
#